data_434d409b42c72dbbfddff3fdadf1773c
#
_entry.id   434d409b42c72dbbfddff3fdadf1773c
#
_cell.length_a   1.000
_cell.length_b   1.000
_cell.length_c   1.000
_cell.angle_alpha   90.00
_cell.angle_beta   90.00
_cell.angle_gamma   90.00
#
_symmetry.space_group_name_H-M   'P 1'
#
loop_
_entity.id
_entity.type
_entity.pdbx_description
1 polymer ?
#
loop_
_entity_poly.entity_id
_entity_poly.type
_entity_poly.pdbx_seq_one_letter_code
_entity_poly.pdbx_strand_id
1 'polypeptide(L)'
;MLSMLFCFGKIVLFSQNHFHGEIAMNDRLTVPFDLHFNANPKPLLLIHNGNETISMRFIKRKKDTLYFEFPEIAGQLVFHGTTHRGYWLNLNKIAPKYYPFQFYLPLDKKNPRLDLTLDTQPSNYSGKYRVRFNEGASSFNAVGEFEQAGSQVTGTFRTATGDYRYLSGGVVNDTLILSCFDGVHAFRFEAKKLAVDSIEGVFYSGTTYRATWQAVVDNNATLSSPFGLSCPIDATLPLVLKVKTMKGKNRTLSDNDFRGHPTVIQLMGTWCPNCLDETRYFVTLKQQPEFEQVRFILVAFENGMTDKDRLKRLKRYTQKIGLNYPAFLGGEATTKQAGTVFNALNGVFAFPTTLFLSKQGIIKQVHVGFDGPGTGNHFEELKRDFEELLRQLVQE
;
A
#
# COMPACT_ATOMS: atom_id res chain seq x y z
N MET A 1 -54.01 -31.18 -17.39
CA MET A 1 -53.63 -29.79 -17.08
C MET A 1 -52.60 -29.87 -15.96
N LEU A 2 -51.31 -29.99 -16.33
CA LEU A 2 -50.21 -30.20 -15.39
C LEU A 2 -49.53 -28.81 -15.16
N SER A 3 -49.65 -28.23 -13.97
CA SER A 3 -49.02 -26.97 -13.63
C SER A 3 -47.57 -27.24 -13.23
N MET A 4 -46.64 -26.80 -14.04
CA MET A 4 -45.21 -26.75 -13.72
C MET A 4 -44.99 -25.69 -12.66
N LEU A 5 -44.67 -26.09 -11.43
CA LEU A 5 -44.15 -25.23 -10.39
C LEU A 5 -42.69 -24.89 -10.73
N PHE A 6 -42.43 -23.69 -11.20
CA PHE A 6 -41.09 -23.12 -11.25
C PHE A 6 -40.67 -22.77 -9.81
N CYS A 7 -39.80 -23.57 -9.22
CA CYS A 7 -39.06 -23.22 -8.02
C CYS A 7 -38.07 -22.12 -8.36
N PHE A 8 -38.51 -20.86 -8.26
CA PHE A 8 -37.55 -19.73 -8.17
C PHE A 8 -36.83 -19.84 -6.83
N GLY A 9 -35.61 -20.33 -6.85
CA GLY A 9 -34.74 -20.23 -5.70
C GLY A 9 -34.69 -18.78 -5.21
N LYS A 10 -35.11 -18.56 -3.97
CA LYS A 10 -35.06 -17.25 -3.32
C LYS A 10 -33.61 -16.75 -3.35
N ILE A 11 -33.34 -15.82 -4.26
CA ILE A 11 -32.15 -14.96 -4.15
C ILE A 11 -32.41 -14.13 -2.90
N VAL A 12 -31.71 -14.40 -1.82
CA VAL A 12 -31.69 -13.53 -0.65
C VAL A 12 -31.05 -12.23 -1.12
N LEU A 13 -31.89 -11.24 -1.41
CA LEU A 13 -31.48 -9.88 -1.73
C LEU A 13 -30.91 -9.29 -0.45
N PHE A 14 -29.60 -9.14 -0.39
CA PHE A 14 -28.91 -8.42 0.67
C PHE A 14 -29.35 -6.95 0.63
N SER A 15 -30.19 -6.54 1.56
CA SER A 15 -30.63 -5.16 1.72
C SER A 15 -29.73 -4.35 2.67
N GLN A 16 -28.69 -4.97 3.26
CA GLN A 16 -27.72 -4.28 4.12
C GLN A 16 -26.32 -4.73 3.77
N ASN A 17 -25.46 -3.83 3.73
CA ASN A 17 -24.37 -3.63 2.81
C ASN A 17 -23.01 -3.65 3.51
N HIS A 18 -22.92 -3.67 4.85
CA HIS A 18 -21.69 -3.72 5.63
C HIS A 18 -21.46 -5.11 6.16
N PHE A 19 -20.27 -5.61 5.92
CA PHE A 19 -19.83 -6.94 6.37
C PHE A 19 -18.47 -6.81 7.03
N HIS A 20 -18.22 -7.65 7.99
CA HIS A 20 -16.90 -7.89 8.51
C HIS A 20 -16.30 -9.11 7.84
N GLY A 21 -15.10 -8.99 7.30
CA GLY A 21 -14.36 -10.05 6.63
C GLY A 21 -13.14 -10.47 7.44
N GLU A 22 -12.77 -11.73 7.30
CA GLU A 22 -11.55 -12.29 7.88
C GLU A 22 -10.79 -13.10 6.82
N ILE A 23 -9.53 -12.70 6.56
CA ILE A 23 -8.62 -13.45 5.68
C ILE A 23 -7.83 -14.42 6.54
N ALA A 24 -7.93 -15.71 6.26
CA ALA A 24 -7.14 -16.72 6.95
C ALA A 24 -5.70 -16.70 6.44
N MET A 25 -4.77 -16.37 7.32
CA MET A 25 -3.32 -16.43 7.04
C MET A 25 -2.77 -17.82 7.34
N ASN A 26 -3.24 -18.45 8.39
CA ASN A 26 -2.97 -19.84 8.79
C ASN A 26 -4.10 -20.32 9.74
N ASP A 27 -3.97 -21.49 10.31
CA ASP A 27 -4.99 -22.12 11.18
C ASP A 27 -5.30 -21.30 12.46
N ARG A 28 -4.46 -20.34 12.83
CA ARG A 28 -4.57 -19.57 14.09
C ARG A 28 -4.64 -18.06 13.88
N LEU A 29 -4.28 -17.57 12.71
CA LEU A 29 -4.17 -16.13 12.42
C LEU A 29 -5.12 -15.76 11.31
N THR A 30 -6.02 -14.83 11.61
CA THR A 30 -6.85 -14.13 10.61
C THR A 30 -6.50 -12.65 10.58
N VAL A 31 -6.69 -12.02 9.43
CA VAL A 31 -6.62 -10.57 9.28
C VAL A 31 -8.03 -10.06 9.05
N PRO A 32 -8.60 -9.29 10.00
CA PRO A 32 -9.92 -8.70 9.84
C PRO A 32 -9.88 -7.54 8.84
N PHE A 33 -10.98 -7.33 8.13
CA PHE A 33 -11.18 -6.17 7.26
C PHE A 33 -12.67 -5.88 7.10
N ASP A 34 -13.01 -4.64 6.82
CA ASP A 34 -14.40 -4.25 6.61
C ASP A 34 -14.70 -4.10 5.12
N LEU A 35 -15.88 -4.54 4.73
CA LEU A 35 -16.32 -4.43 3.35
C LEU A 35 -17.79 -3.99 3.24
N HIS A 36 -18.07 -3.27 2.17
CA HIS A 36 -19.43 -2.92 1.76
C HIS A 36 -19.73 -3.60 0.42
N PHE A 37 -20.81 -4.37 0.38
CA PHE A 37 -21.24 -5.05 -0.83
C PHE A 37 -22.67 -4.70 -1.20
N ASN A 38 -22.89 -4.32 -2.46
CA ASN A 38 -24.21 -4.11 -3.05
C ASN A 38 -24.33 -4.91 -4.35
N ALA A 39 -25.41 -5.69 -4.48
CA ALA A 39 -25.63 -6.52 -5.65
C ALA A 39 -26.36 -5.82 -6.81
N ASN A 40 -27.05 -4.70 -6.55
CA ASN A 40 -27.96 -4.04 -7.50
C ASN A 40 -27.63 -2.55 -7.67
N PRO A 41 -27.84 -1.98 -8.89
CA PRO A 41 -28.11 -2.66 -10.18
C PRO A 41 -26.87 -3.32 -10.79
N LYS A 42 -25.66 -2.88 -10.36
CA LYS A 42 -24.37 -3.44 -10.76
C LYS A 42 -23.60 -3.81 -9.48
N PRO A 43 -23.01 -5.02 -9.40
CA PRO A 43 -22.26 -5.40 -8.22
C PRO A 43 -21.17 -4.40 -7.88
N LEU A 44 -21.22 -3.88 -6.66
CA LEU A 44 -20.24 -2.96 -6.07
C LEU A 44 -19.64 -3.63 -4.84
N LEU A 45 -18.35 -3.61 -4.72
CA LEU A 45 -17.61 -4.05 -3.54
C LEU A 45 -16.61 -2.98 -3.15
N LEU A 46 -16.71 -2.50 -1.92
CA LEU A 46 -15.76 -1.56 -1.31
C LEU A 46 -15.05 -2.27 -0.16
N ILE A 47 -13.77 -2.03 -0.02
CA ILE A 47 -12.97 -2.44 1.15
C ILE A 47 -12.65 -1.17 1.92
N HIS A 48 -12.79 -1.21 3.24
CA HIS A 48 -12.52 -0.07 4.12
C HIS A 48 -11.35 -0.38 5.05
N ASN A 49 -10.37 0.52 5.09
CA ASN A 49 -9.27 0.56 6.04
C ASN A 49 -9.29 1.94 6.71
N GLY A 50 -9.96 2.07 7.85
CA GLY A 50 -10.18 3.39 8.47
C GLY A 50 -10.81 4.38 7.47
N ASN A 51 -10.10 5.44 7.14
CA ASN A 51 -10.56 6.47 6.19
C ASN A 51 -10.32 6.11 4.71
N GLU A 52 -9.60 5.01 4.41
CA GLU A 52 -9.42 4.56 3.04
C GLU A 52 -10.64 3.76 2.56
N THR A 53 -11.04 4.00 1.32
CA THR A 53 -12.03 3.16 0.62
C THR A 53 -11.48 2.70 -0.71
N ILE A 54 -11.31 1.39 -0.88
CA ILE A 54 -10.86 0.77 -2.12
C ILE A 54 -12.08 0.26 -2.87
N SER A 55 -12.41 0.91 -4.01
CA SER A 55 -13.52 0.50 -4.88
C SER A 55 -13.08 -0.62 -5.82
N MET A 56 -13.56 -1.83 -5.55
CA MET A 56 -13.22 -3.01 -6.35
C MET A 56 -13.97 -3.02 -7.68
N ARG A 57 -13.30 -3.33 -8.77
CA ARG A 57 -13.92 -3.45 -10.08
C ARG A 57 -14.57 -4.82 -10.25
N PHE A 58 -15.88 -4.85 -10.49
CA PHE A 58 -16.58 -6.08 -10.85
C PHE A 58 -16.08 -6.58 -12.21
N ILE A 59 -15.69 -7.86 -12.29
CA ILE A 59 -15.22 -8.51 -13.52
C ILE A 59 -16.36 -9.30 -14.17
N LYS A 60 -16.93 -10.25 -13.40
CA LYS A 60 -17.95 -11.18 -13.89
C LYS A 60 -18.65 -11.89 -12.74
N ARG A 61 -19.79 -12.48 -13.07
CA ARG A 61 -20.49 -13.47 -12.26
C ARG A 61 -20.50 -14.81 -13.00
N LYS A 62 -20.24 -15.90 -12.29
CA LYS A 62 -20.36 -17.27 -12.81
C LYS A 62 -21.16 -18.09 -11.80
N LYS A 63 -22.44 -18.39 -12.12
CA LYS A 63 -23.44 -18.90 -11.16
C LYS A 63 -23.49 -17.99 -9.93
N ASP A 64 -23.23 -18.52 -8.74
CA ASP A 64 -23.24 -17.77 -7.49
C ASP A 64 -21.87 -17.16 -7.12
N THR A 65 -20.84 -17.35 -7.96
CA THR A 65 -19.51 -16.82 -7.72
C THR A 65 -19.33 -15.46 -8.38
N LEU A 66 -18.88 -14.49 -7.59
CA LEU A 66 -18.59 -13.14 -7.99
C LEU A 66 -17.08 -12.91 -8.03
N TYR A 67 -16.61 -12.20 -9.05
CA TYR A 67 -15.20 -11.91 -9.29
C TYR A 67 -15.00 -10.40 -9.32
N PHE A 68 -14.15 -9.92 -8.42
CA PHE A 68 -13.74 -8.51 -8.35
C PHE A 68 -12.23 -8.41 -8.47
N GLU A 69 -11.73 -7.32 -9.06
CA GLU A 69 -10.29 -7.02 -9.06
C GLU A 69 -10.01 -5.68 -8.38
N PHE A 70 -8.84 -5.58 -7.79
CA PHE A 70 -8.33 -4.31 -7.29
C PHE A 70 -8.11 -3.34 -8.45
N PRO A 71 -8.35 -2.04 -8.25
CA PRO A 71 -8.33 -1.07 -9.36
C PRO A 71 -6.97 -1.01 -10.05
N GLU A 72 -5.89 -0.78 -9.36
CA GLU A 72 -4.55 -0.63 -9.95
C GLU A 72 -3.65 -1.83 -9.65
N ILE A 73 -3.68 -2.32 -8.43
CA ILE A 73 -2.85 -3.44 -7.95
C ILE A 73 -3.33 -4.77 -8.54
N ALA A 74 -2.39 -5.69 -8.77
CA ALA A 74 -2.73 -7.00 -9.31
C ALA A 74 -3.26 -7.94 -8.21
N GLY A 75 -4.57 -8.11 -8.15
CA GLY A 75 -5.23 -8.98 -7.19
C GLY A 75 -6.72 -9.11 -7.45
N GLN A 76 -7.32 -10.16 -6.93
CA GLN A 76 -8.76 -10.41 -7.05
C GLN A 76 -9.35 -10.87 -5.73
N LEU A 77 -10.59 -10.46 -5.46
CA LEU A 77 -11.47 -11.11 -4.51
C LEU A 77 -12.51 -11.94 -5.27
N VAL A 78 -12.63 -13.20 -4.91
CA VAL A 78 -13.57 -14.14 -5.50
C VAL A 78 -14.36 -14.78 -4.37
N PHE A 79 -15.68 -14.66 -4.40
CA PHE A 79 -16.52 -15.20 -3.34
C PHE A 79 -17.87 -15.70 -3.83
N HIS A 80 -18.47 -16.60 -3.06
CA HIS A 80 -19.81 -17.11 -3.27
C HIS A 80 -20.82 -16.22 -2.53
N GLY A 81 -21.78 -15.67 -3.26
CA GLY A 81 -22.77 -14.78 -2.69
C GLY A 81 -23.68 -15.43 -1.64
N THR A 82 -23.87 -16.75 -1.67
CA THR A 82 -24.74 -17.48 -0.73
C THR A 82 -24.04 -18.06 0.47
N THR A 83 -22.72 -18.35 0.39
CA THR A 83 -21.98 -18.98 1.49
C THR A 83 -21.11 -18.02 2.26
N HIS A 84 -20.97 -16.77 1.81
CA HIS A 84 -20.11 -15.74 2.40
C HIS A 84 -18.64 -16.18 2.54
N ARG A 85 -18.20 -17.09 1.67
CA ARG A 85 -16.83 -17.61 1.64
C ARG A 85 -16.19 -17.36 0.30
N GLY A 86 -14.90 -17.13 0.32
CA GLY A 86 -14.16 -16.88 -0.88
C GLY A 86 -12.66 -17.00 -0.69
N TYR A 87 -11.93 -16.43 -1.62
CA TYR A 87 -10.48 -16.31 -1.52
C TYR A 87 -9.99 -14.99 -2.11
N TRP A 88 -8.95 -14.47 -1.51
CA TRP A 88 -8.11 -13.43 -2.07
C TRP A 88 -7.02 -14.09 -2.92
N LEU A 89 -6.97 -13.72 -4.20
CA LEU A 89 -5.94 -14.12 -5.14
C LEU A 89 -4.91 -12.99 -5.26
N ASN A 90 -3.75 -13.16 -4.62
CA ASN A 90 -2.64 -12.22 -4.71
C ASN A 90 -1.82 -12.53 -5.97
N LEU A 91 -1.97 -11.69 -7.00
CA LEU A 91 -1.28 -11.80 -8.28
C LEU A 91 0.07 -11.06 -8.30
N ASN A 92 0.44 -10.37 -7.21
CA ASN A 92 1.73 -9.67 -7.12
C ASN A 92 2.90 -10.62 -6.83
N LYS A 93 2.63 -11.82 -6.35
CA LYS A 93 3.65 -12.86 -6.15
C LYS A 93 4.08 -13.48 -7.48
N ILE A 94 5.30 -14.04 -7.55
CA ILE A 94 5.80 -14.77 -8.73
C ILE A 94 4.85 -15.93 -9.05
N ALA A 95 4.52 -16.76 -8.04
CA ALA A 95 3.42 -17.71 -8.10
C ALA A 95 2.19 -17.10 -7.42
N PRO A 96 1.02 -17.05 -8.07
CA PRO A 96 -0.21 -16.57 -7.44
C PRO A 96 -0.50 -17.33 -6.16
N LYS A 97 -0.86 -16.59 -5.10
CA LYS A 97 -1.23 -17.16 -3.80
C LYS A 97 -2.71 -16.92 -3.52
N TYR A 98 -3.36 -17.98 -3.03
CA TYR A 98 -4.75 -17.98 -2.62
C TYR A 98 -4.83 -17.95 -1.11
N TYR A 99 -5.58 -16.98 -0.58
CA TYR A 99 -5.84 -16.85 0.85
C TYR A 99 -7.35 -16.96 1.06
N PRO A 100 -7.85 -17.97 1.78
CA PRO A 100 -9.26 -18.09 2.09
C PRO A 100 -9.74 -16.91 2.92
N PHE A 101 -10.96 -16.47 2.69
CA PHE A 101 -11.62 -15.52 3.57
C PHE A 101 -13.10 -15.88 3.77
N GLN A 102 -13.65 -15.38 4.87
CA GLN A 102 -15.07 -15.42 5.18
C GLN A 102 -15.52 -14.01 5.49
N PHE A 103 -16.79 -13.71 5.28
CA PHE A 103 -17.38 -12.46 5.73
C PHE A 103 -18.71 -12.70 6.42
N TYR A 104 -19.03 -11.84 7.37
CA TYR A 104 -20.12 -11.96 8.29
C TYR A 104 -20.95 -10.68 8.29
N LEU A 105 -22.25 -10.79 8.50
CA LEU A 105 -23.09 -9.63 8.77
C LEU A 105 -22.73 -9.05 10.13
N PRO A 106 -22.59 -7.72 10.30
CA PRO A 106 -22.23 -7.08 11.55
C PRO A 106 -23.17 -7.36 12.72
N LEU A 107 -24.40 -7.83 12.41
CA LEU A 107 -25.47 -8.06 13.38
C LEU A 107 -25.67 -9.52 13.77
N ASP A 108 -24.83 -10.44 13.29
CA ASP A 108 -24.96 -11.83 13.71
C ASP A 108 -24.30 -12.05 15.06
N LYS A 109 -25.06 -11.77 16.13
CA LYS A 109 -24.68 -12.01 17.55
C LYS A 109 -24.29 -13.46 17.86
N LYS A 110 -24.41 -14.38 16.90
CA LYS A 110 -24.10 -15.79 17.08
C LYS A 110 -22.69 -16.17 16.69
N ASN A 111 -21.89 -15.25 16.17
CA ASN A 111 -20.49 -15.53 15.90
C ASN A 111 -19.60 -15.04 17.05
N PRO A 112 -19.13 -15.93 17.95
CA PRO A 112 -18.34 -15.56 19.13
C PRO A 112 -16.96 -14.96 18.78
N ARG A 113 -16.51 -15.04 17.53
CA ARG A 113 -15.30 -14.35 17.05
C ARG A 113 -15.54 -12.89 16.68
N LEU A 114 -16.80 -12.51 16.44
CA LEU A 114 -17.25 -11.14 16.17
C LEU A 114 -17.90 -10.48 17.40
N ASP A 115 -18.08 -11.25 18.47
CA ASP A 115 -18.36 -10.67 19.77
C ASP A 115 -17.06 -10.02 20.30
N LEU A 116 -16.61 -9.03 19.52
CA LEU A 116 -15.85 -7.92 20.05
C LEU A 116 -16.84 -7.20 20.96
N THR A 117 -17.11 -7.78 22.13
CA THR A 117 -17.66 -7.04 23.25
C THR A 117 -16.63 -5.98 23.56
N LEU A 118 -16.84 -4.88 22.84
CA LEU A 118 -16.07 -3.66 23.01
C LEU A 118 -16.09 -3.36 24.48
N ASP A 119 -14.93 -3.29 25.09
CA ASP A 119 -14.80 -2.96 26.50
C ASP A 119 -15.59 -1.68 26.77
N THR A 120 -16.45 -1.69 27.77
CA THR A 120 -17.19 -0.49 28.17
C THR A 120 -16.27 0.62 28.68
N GLN A 121 -15.04 0.29 29.04
CA GLN A 121 -13.94 1.21 29.38
C GLN A 121 -12.62 0.67 28.82
N PRO A 122 -12.37 0.83 27.50
CA PRO A 122 -11.15 0.31 26.88
C PRO A 122 -9.92 1.09 27.36
N SER A 123 -8.78 0.41 27.48
CA SER A 123 -7.49 1.08 27.63
C SER A 123 -7.28 2.09 26.49
N ASN A 124 -6.75 3.28 26.85
CA ASN A 124 -6.53 4.35 25.88
C ASN A 124 -5.19 4.13 25.16
N TYR A 125 -5.23 3.99 23.84
CA TYR A 125 -4.08 3.86 22.94
C TYR A 125 -3.84 5.11 22.07
N SER A 126 -4.64 6.19 22.23
CA SER A 126 -4.40 7.42 21.49
C SER A 126 -3.05 8.02 21.82
N GLY A 127 -2.42 8.63 20.83
CA GLY A 127 -1.20 9.38 21.02
C GLY A 127 -0.11 9.07 20.00
N LYS A 128 1.03 9.73 20.21
CA LYS A 128 2.24 9.56 19.42
C LYS A 128 3.27 8.77 20.22
N TYR A 129 3.86 7.80 19.54
CA TYR A 129 4.75 6.82 20.16
C TYR A 129 6.06 6.72 19.40
N ARG A 130 7.15 6.67 20.15
CA ARG A 130 8.42 6.15 19.64
C ARG A 130 8.37 4.63 19.70
N VAL A 131 8.58 4.00 18.54
CA VAL A 131 8.39 2.56 18.36
C VAL A 131 9.69 1.91 17.91
N ARG A 132 9.94 0.71 18.40
CA ARG A 132 11.02 -0.17 17.91
C ARG A 132 10.44 -1.52 17.54
N PHE A 133 10.62 -1.90 16.28
CA PHE A 133 10.33 -3.23 15.77
C PHE A 133 11.58 -4.10 15.88
N ASN A 134 11.38 -5.39 16.23
CA ASN A 134 12.43 -6.39 16.32
C ASN A 134 12.05 -7.59 15.43
N GLU A 135 12.92 -7.90 14.48
CA GLU A 135 12.79 -8.99 13.53
C GLU A 135 14.03 -9.90 13.62
N GLY A 136 13.92 -10.97 14.40
CA GLY A 136 15.08 -11.83 14.69
C GLY A 136 16.24 -11.04 15.29
N ALA A 137 17.38 -11.00 14.58
CA ALA A 137 18.57 -10.23 14.99
C ALA A 137 18.54 -8.76 14.54
N SER A 138 17.60 -8.37 13.69
CA SER A 138 17.47 -7.02 13.15
C SER A 138 16.43 -6.20 13.91
N SER A 139 16.59 -4.89 13.90
CA SER A 139 15.59 -3.99 14.45
C SER A 139 15.56 -2.67 13.67
N PHE A 140 14.38 -2.01 13.68
CA PHE A 140 14.23 -0.70 13.09
C PHE A 140 13.29 0.18 13.92
N ASN A 141 13.47 1.49 13.79
CA ASN A 141 12.66 2.48 14.49
C ASN A 141 11.46 2.90 13.65
N ALA A 142 10.36 3.24 14.32
CA ALA A 142 9.15 3.79 13.74
C ALA A 142 8.55 4.85 14.68
N VAL A 143 7.61 5.61 14.15
CA VAL A 143 6.69 6.45 14.92
C VAL A 143 5.29 5.89 14.71
N GLY A 144 4.61 5.55 15.80
CA GLY A 144 3.20 5.15 15.78
C GLY A 144 2.33 6.35 16.14
N GLU A 145 1.27 6.58 15.37
CA GLU A 145 0.31 7.67 15.62
C GLU A 145 -1.09 7.08 15.56
N PHE A 146 -1.82 7.16 16.69
CA PHE A 146 -3.12 6.54 16.85
C PHE A 146 -4.15 7.52 17.37
N GLU A 147 -5.37 7.42 16.86
CA GLU A 147 -6.57 8.09 17.32
C GLU A 147 -7.58 7.06 17.79
N GLN A 148 -8.20 7.30 18.95
CA GLN A 148 -9.18 6.39 19.54
C GLN A 148 -10.49 7.10 19.83
N ALA A 149 -11.59 6.50 19.38
CA ALA A 149 -12.95 6.92 19.68
C ALA A 149 -13.72 5.75 20.31
N GLY A 150 -13.90 5.79 21.62
CA GLY A 150 -14.40 4.64 22.36
C GLY A 150 -13.43 3.47 22.27
N SER A 151 -13.89 2.33 21.78
CA SER A 151 -13.05 1.16 21.55
C SER A 151 -12.44 1.10 20.14
N GLN A 152 -12.87 1.95 19.22
CA GLN A 152 -12.31 1.98 17.87
C GLN A 152 -11.02 2.78 17.83
N VAL A 153 -10.02 2.24 17.14
CA VAL A 153 -8.70 2.85 16.98
C VAL A 153 -8.32 2.87 15.50
N THR A 154 -7.84 4.01 15.04
CA THR A 154 -7.25 4.19 13.71
C THR A 154 -5.86 4.78 13.85
N GLY A 155 -5.03 4.66 12.82
CA GLY A 155 -3.70 5.24 12.82
C GLY A 155 -2.77 4.58 11.82
N THR A 156 -1.48 4.79 12.03
CA THR A 156 -0.43 4.18 11.22
C THR A 156 0.90 4.10 11.98
N PHE A 157 1.83 3.34 11.45
CA PHE A 157 3.24 3.45 11.79
C PHE A 157 3.98 4.09 10.61
N ARG A 158 4.86 5.03 10.89
CA ARG A 158 5.80 5.61 9.93
C ARG A 158 7.20 5.11 10.21
N THR A 159 7.95 4.82 9.17
CA THR A 159 9.36 4.43 9.21
C THR A 159 10.19 5.33 8.31
N ALA A 160 11.51 5.22 8.36
CA ALA A 160 12.40 5.95 7.44
C ALA A 160 12.20 5.57 5.95
N THR A 161 11.46 4.51 5.67
CA THR A 161 11.26 3.98 4.30
C THR A 161 9.81 3.94 3.84
N GLY A 162 8.90 4.57 4.59
CA GLY A 162 7.47 4.66 4.28
C GLY A 162 6.58 4.27 5.46
N ASP A 163 5.27 4.22 5.21
CA ASP A 163 4.26 3.99 6.22
C ASP A 163 3.57 2.63 6.09
N TYR A 164 2.78 2.27 7.11
CA TYR A 164 1.94 1.07 7.15
C TYR A 164 0.49 1.36 6.74
N ARG A 165 0.27 2.43 5.99
CA ARG A 165 -1.02 2.85 5.43
C ARG A 165 -2.10 3.12 6.50
N TYR A 166 -3.33 2.85 6.16
CA TYR A 166 -4.49 3.07 7.03
C TYR A 166 -4.73 1.84 7.91
N LEU A 167 -4.24 1.87 9.14
CA LEU A 167 -4.57 0.85 10.12
C LEU A 167 -5.90 1.20 10.80
N SER A 168 -6.76 0.21 10.93
CA SER A 168 -8.02 0.35 11.67
C SER A 168 -8.35 -0.91 12.46
N GLY A 169 -9.10 -0.74 13.54
CA GLY A 169 -9.50 -1.84 14.40
C GLY A 169 -10.02 -1.35 15.75
N GLY A 170 -9.66 -2.02 16.83
CA GLY A 170 -10.17 -1.64 18.14
C GLY A 170 -9.51 -2.34 19.32
N VAL A 171 -9.99 -2.00 20.50
CA VAL A 171 -9.57 -2.60 21.78
C VAL A 171 -10.56 -3.65 22.22
N VAL A 172 -10.08 -4.86 22.43
CA VAL A 172 -10.85 -6.05 22.80
C VAL A 172 -10.16 -6.77 23.93
N ASN A 173 -10.80 -6.90 25.09
CA ASN A 173 -10.19 -7.50 26.28
C ASN A 173 -8.80 -6.91 26.55
N ASP A 174 -8.70 -5.58 26.62
CA ASP A 174 -7.46 -4.79 26.78
C ASP A 174 -6.38 -5.04 25.73
N THR A 175 -6.71 -5.70 24.65
CA THR A 175 -5.79 -5.93 23.53
C THR A 175 -6.15 -5.02 22.36
N LEU A 176 -5.23 -4.18 21.93
CA LEU A 176 -5.34 -3.44 20.68
C LEU A 176 -5.15 -4.40 19.50
N ILE A 177 -6.08 -4.41 18.57
CA ILE A 177 -5.99 -5.16 17.32
C ILE A 177 -6.21 -4.17 16.17
N LEU A 178 -5.20 -3.97 15.34
CA LEU A 178 -5.27 -3.14 14.13
C LEU A 178 -4.96 -3.99 12.90
N SER A 179 -5.60 -3.67 11.80
CA SER A 179 -5.38 -4.34 10.52
C SER A 179 -5.43 -3.38 9.33
N CYS A 180 -4.86 -3.83 8.22
CA CYS A 180 -5.02 -3.22 6.90
C CYS A 180 -5.00 -4.31 5.85
N PHE A 181 -5.94 -4.21 4.89
CA PHE A 181 -5.99 -5.08 3.73
C PHE A 181 -6.13 -4.25 2.45
N ASP A 182 -5.07 -4.17 1.66
CA ASP A 182 -4.98 -3.32 0.47
C ASP A 182 -4.85 -4.11 -0.86
N GLY A 183 -4.94 -5.45 -0.79
CA GLY A 183 -4.81 -6.33 -1.97
C GLY A 183 -3.37 -6.78 -2.26
N VAL A 184 -2.39 -6.23 -1.58
CA VAL A 184 -0.99 -6.69 -1.55
C VAL A 184 -0.64 -7.21 -0.17
N HIS A 185 -1.00 -6.42 0.84
CA HIS A 185 -0.75 -6.68 2.24
C HIS A 185 -2.03 -7.14 2.94
N ALA A 186 -1.83 -8.01 3.89
CA ALA A 186 -2.78 -8.31 4.94
C ALA A 186 -2.02 -8.18 6.26
N PHE A 187 -2.10 -6.99 6.84
CA PHE A 187 -1.40 -6.62 8.06
C PHE A 187 -2.30 -6.85 9.28
N ARG A 188 -1.71 -7.34 10.36
CA ARG A 188 -2.33 -7.39 11.67
C ARG A 188 -1.31 -7.02 12.73
N PHE A 189 -1.69 -6.06 13.56
CA PHE A 189 -0.95 -5.66 14.75
C PHE A 189 -1.77 -6.01 15.98
N GLU A 190 -1.15 -6.62 16.93
CA GLU A 190 -1.73 -6.91 18.26
C GLU A 190 -0.84 -6.28 19.31
N ALA A 191 -1.44 -5.67 20.33
CA ALA A 191 -0.66 -5.05 21.39
C ALA A 191 -1.41 -4.99 22.72
N LYS A 192 -0.63 -4.92 23.80
CA LYS A 192 -1.12 -4.66 25.16
C LYS A 192 -0.30 -3.57 25.82
N LYS A 193 -0.92 -2.85 26.74
CA LYS A 193 -0.19 -1.95 27.60
C LYS A 193 0.65 -2.73 28.60
N LEU A 194 1.93 -2.34 28.73
CA LEU A 194 2.82 -2.76 29.80
C LEU A 194 2.72 -1.83 31.00
N ALA A 195 2.58 -0.53 30.74
CA ALA A 195 2.37 0.54 31.70
C ALA A 195 1.48 1.63 31.07
N VAL A 196 1.23 2.72 31.80
CA VAL A 196 0.39 3.82 31.33
C VAL A 196 0.91 4.41 30.00
N ASP A 197 2.23 4.47 29.83
CA ASP A 197 2.93 5.12 28.72
C ASP A 197 3.64 4.14 27.79
N SER A 198 3.55 2.84 28.02
CA SER A 198 4.27 1.82 27.24
C SER A 198 3.38 0.69 26.74
N ILE A 199 3.71 0.20 25.55
CA ILE A 199 2.96 -0.82 24.81
C ILE A 199 3.97 -1.86 24.31
N GLU A 200 3.57 -3.13 24.32
CA GLU A 200 4.25 -4.19 23.58
C GLU A 200 3.29 -4.91 22.66
N GLY A 201 3.81 -5.39 21.54
CA GLY A 201 2.95 -6.05 20.58
C GLY A 201 3.66 -6.93 19.57
N VAL A 202 2.85 -7.50 18.69
CA VAL A 202 3.30 -8.34 17.58
C VAL A 202 2.70 -7.82 16.30
N PHE A 203 3.49 -7.77 15.25
CA PHE A 203 3.11 -7.48 13.89
C PHE A 203 3.18 -8.73 13.04
N TYR A 204 2.13 -8.96 12.26
CA TYR A 204 2.04 -10.04 11.28
C TYR A 204 1.80 -9.45 9.88
N SER A 205 2.53 -9.95 8.88
CA SER A 205 2.32 -9.62 7.48
C SER A 205 2.24 -10.89 6.63
N GLY A 206 1.04 -11.17 6.10
CA GLY A 206 0.80 -12.40 5.37
C GLY A 206 0.98 -13.64 6.23
N THR A 207 1.46 -14.74 5.63
CA THR A 207 1.50 -16.06 6.27
C THR A 207 2.75 -16.35 7.09
N THR A 208 3.84 -15.61 6.90
CA THR A 208 5.17 -15.98 7.41
C THR A 208 5.90 -14.87 8.15
N TYR A 209 5.61 -13.61 7.84
CA TYR A 209 6.32 -12.51 8.47
C TYR A 209 5.75 -12.23 9.87
N ARG A 210 6.65 -12.14 10.85
CA ARG A 210 6.33 -11.79 12.22
C ARG A 210 7.45 -10.95 12.81
N ALA A 211 7.09 -9.82 13.41
CA ALA A 211 8.01 -8.99 14.20
C ALA A 211 7.35 -8.69 15.57
N THR A 212 8.14 -8.57 16.63
CA THR A 212 7.68 -7.96 17.88
C THR A 212 7.93 -6.46 17.83
N TRP A 213 7.17 -5.70 18.61
CA TRP A 213 7.39 -4.27 18.71
C TRP A 213 7.11 -3.76 20.12
N GLN A 214 7.80 -2.70 20.47
CA GLN A 214 7.61 -1.98 21.72
C GLN A 214 7.47 -0.49 21.42
N ALA A 215 6.64 0.19 22.19
CA ALA A 215 6.38 1.61 22.00
C ALA A 215 6.28 2.32 23.36
N VAL A 216 6.77 3.55 23.37
CA VAL A 216 6.65 4.46 24.53
C VAL A 216 6.03 5.76 24.03
N VAL A 217 5.12 6.32 24.80
CA VAL A 217 4.52 7.65 24.50
C VAL A 217 5.63 8.67 24.39
N ASP A 218 5.70 9.34 23.25
CA ASP A 218 6.68 10.37 22.97
C ASP A 218 6.13 11.36 21.92
N ASN A 219 5.58 12.46 22.37
CA ASN A 219 5.00 13.49 21.49
C ASN A 219 6.05 14.15 20.57
N ASN A 220 7.34 14.03 20.92
CA ASN A 220 8.46 14.54 20.14
C ASN A 220 9.14 13.47 19.29
N ALA A 221 8.57 12.24 19.21
CA ALA A 221 9.14 11.19 18.40
C ALA A 221 9.28 11.63 16.94
N THR A 222 10.47 11.44 16.38
CA THR A 222 10.80 11.76 14.99
C THR A 222 11.53 10.59 14.34
N LEU A 223 11.52 10.56 13.03
CA LEU A 223 12.33 9.66 12.22
C LEU A 223 13.55 10.40 11.69
N SER A 224 14.59 9.64 11.34
CA SER A 224 15.68 10.20 10.52
C SER A 224 15.12 10.70 9.19
N SER A 225 15.71 11.78 8.67
CA SER A 225 15.27 12.37 7.40
C SER A 225 15.28 11.31 6.29
N PRO A 226 14.22 11.21 5.48
CA PRO A 226 14.20 10.37 4.30
C PRO A 226 15.13 10.89 3.19
N PHE A 227 15.54 12.15 3.29
CA PHE A 227 16.57 12.74 2.46
C PHE A 227 17.96 12.38 2.99
N GLY A 228 18.85 11.89 2.11
CA GLY A 228 20.22 11.51 2.48
C GLY A 228 20.40 10.06 2.90
N LEU A 229 19.35 9.27 3.06
CA LEU A 229 19.46 7.82 3.25
C LEU A 229 20.08 7.17 1.99
N SER A 230 19.61 7.59 0.81
CA SER A 230 20.21 7.33 -0.49
C SER A 230 20.73 8.64 -1.05
N CYS A 231 21.98 8.67 -1.53
CA CYS A 231 22.59 9.89 -2.07
C CYS A 231 23.50 9.55 -3.26
N PRO A 232 23.76 10.52 -4.16
CA PRO A 232 24.73 10.31 -5.23
C PRO A 232 26.13 10.08 -4.65
N ILE A 233 26.86 9.12 -5.23
CA ILE A 233 28.29 8.87 -4.89
C ILE A 233 29.13 10.06 -5.30
N ASP A 234 28.85 10.64 -6.46
CA ASP A 234 29.44 11.87 -6.96
C ASP A 234 28.33 12.73 -7.59
N ALA A 235 28.00 13.83 -6.92
CA ALA A 235 26.93 14.73 -7.37
C ALA A 235 27.24 15.53 -8.64
N THR A 236 28.49 15.47 -9.13
CA THR A 236 28.88 16.16 -10.36
C THR A 236 28.73 15.31 -11.62
N LEU A 237 28.58 13.98 -11.46
CA LEU A 237 28.48 13.06 -12.57
C LEU A 237 27.03 13.00 -13.10
N PRO A 238 26.86 12.96 -14.46
CA PRO A 238 25.55 12.79 -15.06
C PRO A 238 25.02 11.39 -14.80
N LEU A 239 23.69 11.31 -14.59
CA LEU A 239 23.00 10.05 -14.40
C LEU A 239 22.91 9.27 -15.72
N VAL A 240 23.22 7.97 -15.67
CA VAL A 240 23.09 7.04 -16.79
C VAL A 240 22.32 5.80 -16.34
N LEU A 241 21.17 5.51 -16.95
CA LEU A 241 20.31 4.40 -16.59
C LEU A 241 20.16 3.41 -17.76
N LYS A 242 20.45 2.13 -17.53
CA LYS A 242 20.18 1.07 -18.51
C LYS A 242 18.85 0.40 -18.17
N VAL A 243 17.85 0.63 -18.98
CA VAL A 243 16.46 0.20 -18.77
C VAL A 243 15.88 -0.47 -20.01
N LYS A 244 14.68 -1.00 -19.92
CA LYS A 244 13.91 -1.49 -21.07
C LYS A 244 12.67 -0.61 -21.31
N THR A 245 12.42 -0.30 -22.56
CA THR A 245 11.18 0.38 -22.96
C THR A 245 9.96 -0.51 -22.75
N MET A 246 8.76 0.05 -22.76
CA MET A 246 7.49 -0.69 -22.72
C MET A 246 7.33 -1.71 -23.87
N LYS A 247 8.12 -1.59 -24.92
CA LYS A 247 8.19 -2.57 -26.05
C LYS A 247 9.24 -3.65 -25.83
N GLY A 248 9.96 -3.65 -24.70
CA GLY A 248 10.99 -4.62 -24.33
C GLY A 248 12.36 -4.36 -24.98
N LYS A 249 12.56 -3.24 -25.67
CA LYS A 249 13.85 -2.87 -26.27
C LYS A 249 14.75 -2.25 -25.18
N ASN A 250 16.05 -2.57 -25.22
CA ASN A 250 17.04 -1.91 -24.37
C ASN A 250 17.10 -0.40 -24.70
N ARG A 251 17.22 0.42 -23.68
CA ARG A 251 17.35 1.87 -23.78
C ARG A 251 18.37 2.33 -22.72
N THR A 252 19.29 3.18 -23.12
CA THR A 252 20.10 3.96 -22.19
C THR A 252 19.49 5.34 -22.07
N LEU A 253 19.10 5.74 -20.87
CA LEU A 253 18.76 7.11 -20.54
C LEU A 253 20.03 7.78 -20.03
N SER A 254 20.35 8.92 -20.57
CA SER A 254 21.59 9.65 -20.28
C SER A 254 21.34 11.15 -20.29
N ASP A 255 22.39 11.93 -20.25
CA ASP A 255 22.41 13.37 -20.22
C ASP A 255 21.39 14.04 -21.19
N ASN A 256 21.33 13.58 -22.43
CA ASN A 256 20.39 14.10 -23.43
C ASN A 256 18.91 13.85 -23.07
N ASP A 257 18.64 12.86 -22.25
CA ASP A 257 17.27 12.55 -21.79
C ASP A 257 16.86 13.42 -20.60
N PHE A 258 17.81 13.99 -19.86
CA PHE A 258 17.56 14.73 -18.62
C PHE A 258 17.79 16.23 -18.76
N ARG A 259 18.68 16.70 -19.65
CA ARG A 259 18.98 18.13 -19.84
C ARG A 259 17.79 18.94 -20.36
N GLY A 260 17.78 20.22 -19.97
CA GLY A 260 16.81 21.21 -20.38
C GLY A 260 15.52 21.26 -19.56
N HIS A 261 15.28 20.25 -18.72
CA HIS A 261 14.10 20.19 -17.87
C HIS A 261 14.44 19.63 -16.47
N PRO A 262 13.92 20.22 -15.40
CA PRO A 262 13.93 19.54 -14.11
C PRO A 262 13.27 18.18 -14.28
N THR A 263 13.84 17.13 -13.68
CA THR A 263 13.36 15.77 -13.90
C THR A 263 13.13 15.06 -12.56
N VAL A 264 11.96 14.45 -12.42
CA VAL A 264 11.62 13.55 -11.32
C VAL A 264 11.68 12.12 -11.82
N ILE A 265 12.44 11.26 -11.14
CA ILE A 265 12.54 9.84 -11.48
C ILE A 265 12.08 9.02 -10.27
N GLN A 266 10.93 8.34 -10.42
CA GLN A 266 10.39 7.43 -9.43
C GLN A 266 10.91 6.01 -9.68
N LEU A 267 11.59 5.42 -8.68
CA LEU A 267 11.91 3.99 -8.62
C LEU A 267 10.79 3.30 -7.86
N MET A 268 10.13 2.36 -8.48
CA MET A 268 8.94 1.77 -7.91
C MET A 268 8.72 0.30 -8.31
N GLY A 269 7.71 -0.33 -7.70
CA GLY A 269 7.16 -1.62 -8.13
C GLY A 269 5.63 -1.57 -8.16
N THR A 270 5.00 -2.19 -9.16
CA THR A 270 3.51 -2.21 -9.26
C THR A 270 2.86 -3.03 -8.14
N TRP A 271 3.66 -3.73 -7.36
CA TRP A 271 3.32 -4.51 -6.18
C TRP A 271 3.44 -3.74 -4.85
N CYS A 272 3.82 -2.46 -4.91
CA CYS A 272 4.12 -1.62 -3.74
C CYS A 272 3.02 -0.56 -3.57
N PRO A 273 2.19 -0.62 -2.53
CA PRO A 273 1.10 0.34 -2.32
C PRO A 273 1.57 1.77 -2.05
N ASN A 274 2.65 1.98 -1.28
CA ASN A 274 3.21 3.33 -1.08
C ASN A 274 3.72 3.92 -2.41
N CYS A 275 4.26 3.08 -3.31
CA CYS A 275 4.61 3.49 -4.66
C CYS A 275 3.38 3.89 -5.49
N LEU A 276 2.26 3.20 -5.29
CA LEU A 276 0.99 3.57 -5.94
C LEU A 276 0.52 4.95 -5.48
N ASP A 277 0.59 5.24 -4.18
CA ASP A 277 0.18 6.54 -3.65
C ASP A 277 1.07 7.67 -4.18
N GLU A 278 2.39 7.47 -4.23
CA GLU A 278 3.32 8.41 -4.85
C GLU A 278 3.06 8.59 -6.35
N THR A 279 2.81 7.48 -7.09
CA THR A 279 2.50 7.59 -8.53
C THR A 279 1.21 8.37 -8.77
N ARG A 280 0.15 8.16 -7.95
CA ARG A 280 -1.11 8.93 -8.03
C ARG A 280 -0.85 10.41 -7.80
N TYR A 281 -0.02 10.74 -6.83
CA TYR A 281 0.37 12.11 -6.56
C TYR A 281 1.10 12.72 -7.76
N PHE A 282 2.09 12.05 -8.35
CA PHE A 282 2.83 12.55 -9.51
C PHE A 282 1.97 12.66 -10.80
N VAL A 283 1.01 11.74 -11.01
CA VAL A 283 0.04 11.86 -12.11
C VAL A 283 -0.78 13.14 -11.98
N THR A 284 -1.18 13.49 -10.76
CA THR A 284 -1.92 14.73 -10.47
C THR A 284 -1.01 15.96 -10.59
N LEU A 285 0.19 15.88 -10.01
CA LEU A 285 1.16 16.97 -10.01
C LEU A 285 1.56 17.38 -11.45
N LYS A 286 1.78 16.39 -12.33
CA LYS A 286 2.10 16.61 -13.75
C LYS A 286 1.01 17.37 -14.53
N GLN A 287 -0.22 17.39 -14.04
CA GLN A 287 -1.33 18.11 -14.70
C GLN A 287 -1.40 19.58 -14.26
N GLN A 288 -0.65 19.98 -13.23
CA GLN A 288 -0.64 21.36 -12.77
C GLN A 288 0.21 22.23 -13.72
N PRO A 289 -0.30 23.39 -14.19
CA PRO A 289 0.42 24.27 -15.13
C PRO A 289 1.78 24.71 -14.61
N GLU A 290 1.92 24.89 -13.29
CA GLU A 290 3.15 25.28 -12.62
C GLU A 290 4.30 24.30 -12.87
N PHE A 291 4.00 23.00 -13.02
CA PHE A 291 4.98 21.92 -13.23
C PHE A 291 4.99 21.36 -14.66
N GLU A 292 4.41 22.07 -15.62
CA GLU A 292 4.38 21.64 -17.04
C GLU A 292 5.79 21.36 -17.58
N GLN A 293 6.78 22.18 -17.17
CA GLN A 293 8.17 22.05 -17.58
C GLN A 293 8.89 20.88 -16.90
N VAL A 294 8.35 20.33 -15.83
CA VAL A 294 8.96 19.19 -15.10
C VAL A 294 8.74 17.90 -15.87
N ARG A 295 9.80 17.18 -16.13
CA ARG A 295 9.75 15.85 -16.73
C ARG A 295 9.62 14.80 -15.63
N PHE A 296 8.62 13.92 -15.74
CA PHE A 296 8.45 12.78 -14.87
C PHE A 296 8.83 11.49 -15.60
N ILE A 297 9.50 10.58 -14.92
CA ILE A 297 9.92 9.27 -15.43
C ILE A 297 9.66 8.22 -14.36
N LEU A 298 9.06 7.10 -14.74
CA LEU A 298 8.86 5.95 -13.89
C LEU A 298 9.81 4.82 -14.29
N VAL A 299 10.57 4.27 -13.34
CA VAL A 299 11.42 3.10 -13.53
C VAL A 299 10.94 2.00 -12.59
N ALA A 300 10.33 0.96 -13.17
CA ALA A 300 9.72 -0.11 -12.42
C ALA A 300 10.66 -1.30 -12.23
N PHE A 301 10.63 -1.86 -11.01
CA PHE A 301 11.28 -3.11 -10.64
C PHE A 301 10.19 -4.13 -10.28
N GLU A 302 10.07 -5.19 -11.09
CA GLU A 302 8.87 -6.01 -11.13
C GLU A 302 9.09 -7.47 -10.74
N ASN A 303 8.09 -8.05 -10.07
CA ASN A 303 8.00 -9.48 -9.90
C ASN A 303 7.68 -10.17 -11.24
N GLY A 304 8.31 -11.29 -11.51
CA GLY A 304 8.07 -12.10 -12.72
C GLY A 304 9.28 -12.94 -13.10
N MET A 305 9.02 -14.07 -13.73
CA MET A 305 10.09 -15.00 -14.17
C MET A 305 10.88 -14.44 -15.34
N THR A 306 10.22 -13.67 -16.21
CA THR A 306 10.81 -13.11 -17.43
C THR A 306 10.52 -11.61 -17.54
N ASP A 307 11.29 -10.89 -18.35
CA ASP A 307 11.01 -9.48 -18.66
C ASP A 307 9.66 -9.31 -19.36
N LYS A 308 9.20 -10.30 -20.11
CA LYS A 308 7.86 -10.30 -20.72
C LYS A 308 6.77 -10.27 -19.65
N ASP A 309 6.92 -11.06 -18.59
CA ASP A 309 5.96 -11.07 -17.46
C ASP A 309 5.99 -9.74 -16.70
N ARG A 310 7.19 -9.23 -16.42
CA ARG A 310 7.41 -7.93 -15.75
C ARG A 310 6.78 -6.79 -16.55
N LEU A 311 7.02 -6.72 -17.85
CA LEU A 311 6.43 -5.73 -18.75
C LEU A 311 4.90 -5.85 -18.87
N LYS A 312 4.34 -7.06 -18.78
CA LYS A 312 2.89 -7.25 -18.74
C LYS A 312 2.27 -6.62 -17.50
N ARG A 313 2.91 -6.78 -16.32
CA ARG A 313 2.47 -6.15 -15.06
C ARG A 313 2.55 -4.63 -15.17
N LEU A 314 3.69 -4.10 -15.59
CA LEU A 314 3.89 -2.66 -15.77
C LEU A 314 2.88 -2.05 -16.74
N LYS A 315 2.63 -2.69 -17.90
CA LYS A 315 1.61 -2.22 -18.86
C LYS A 315 0.22 -2.16 -18.26
N ARG A 316 -0.19 -3.21 -17.51
CA ARG A 316 -1.48 -3.21 -16.82
C ARG A 316 -1.58 -2.04 -15.84
N TYR A 317 -0.55 -1.84 -15.04
CA TYR A 317 -0.49 -0.77 -14.03
C TYR A 317 -0.60 0.61 -14.68
N THR A 318 0.26 0.92 -15.66
CA THR A 318 0.27 2.22 -16.33
C THR A 318 -1.07 2.56 -16.99
N GLN A 319 -1.75 1.56 -17.56
CA GLN A 319 -3.10 1.73 -18.13
C GLN A 319 -4.15 1.98 -17.04
N LYS A 320 -4.07 1.27 -15.91
CA LYS A 320 -5.05 1.39 -14.83
C LYS A 320 -4.97 2.71 -14.08
N ILE A 321 -3.76 3.19 -13.84
CA ILE A 321 -3.53 4.47 -13.15
C ILE A 321 -3.68 5.68 -14.07
N GLY A 322 -3.80 5.47 -15.39
CA GLY A 322 -3.82 6.57 -16.35
C GLY A 322 -2.49 7.33 -16.41
N LEU A 323 -1.36 6.59 -16.34
CA LEU A 323 -0.03 7.21 -16.33
C LEU A 323 0.18 8.09 -17.57
N ASN A 324 0.51 9.36 -17.36
CA ASN A 324 0.64 10.40 -18.36
C ASN A 324 2.10 10.83 -18.62
N TYR A 325 3.08 9.99 -18.24
CA TYR A 325 4.51 10.20 -18.45
C TYR A 325 5.24 8.87 -18.74
N PRO A 326 6.48 8.91 -19.27
CA PRO A 326 7.21 7.72 -19.67
C PRO A 326 7.47 6.74 -18.54
N ALA A 327 7.32 5.44 -18.83
CA ALA A 327 7.64 4.33 -17.92
C ALA A 327 8.63 3.37 -18.60
N PHE A 328 9.55 2.84 -17.78
CA PHE A 328 10.58 1.91 -18.17
C PHE A 328 10.66 0.75 -17.18
N LEU A 329 11.11 -0.40 -17.64
CA LEU A 329 11.44 -1.54 -16.78
C LEU A 329 12.92 -1.47 -16.41
N GLY A 330 13.22 -1.35 -15.10
CA GLY A 330 14.57 -1.42 -14.53
C GLY A 330 15.06 -2.86 -14.32
N GLY A 331 14.11 -3.80 -14.09
CA GLY A 331 14.45 -5.20 -13.90
C GLY A 331 13.61 -5.91 -12.83
N GLU A 332 14.26 -6.78 -12.08
CA GLU A 332 13.66 -7.58 -11.02
C GLU A 332 13.37 -6.75 -9.76
N ALA A 333 12.30 -7.14 -9.04
CA ALA A 333 11.82 -6.47 -7.81
C ALA A 333 12.74 -6.68 -6.60
N THR A 334 13.98 -6.20 -6.69
CA THR A 334 14.94 -6.22 -5.59
C THR A 334 15.69 -4.88 -5.49
N THR A 335 16.02 -4.45 -4.27
CA THR A 335 16.84 -3.25 -4.04
C THR A 335 18.26 -3.42 -4.62
N LYS A 336 18.79 -4.65 -4.64
CA LYS A 336 20.05 -4.97 -5.28
C LYS A 336 20.03 -4.69 -6.78
N GLN A 337 18.98 -5.13 -7.50
CA GLN A 337 18.83 -4.86 -8.93
C GLN A 337 18.64 -3.35 -9.17
N ALA A 338 17.86 -2.69 -8.33
CA ALA A 338 17.67 -1.24 -8.41
C ALA A 338 19.00 -0.49 -8.22
N GLY A 339 19.81 -0.86 -7.23
CA GLY A 339 21.15 -0.30 -7.03
C GLY A 339 22.11 -0.55 -8.20
N THR A 340 21.98 -1.68 -8.92
CA THR A 340 22.76 -1.93 -10.15
C THR A 340 22.36 -0.98 -11.29
N VAL A 341 21.07 -0.67 -11.44
CA VAL A 341 20.58 0.27 -12.47
C VAL A 341 20.91 1.71 -12.08
N PHE A 342 20.76 2.05 -10.81
CA PHE A 342 21.04 3.37 -10.23
C PHE A 342 22.39 3.39 -9.52
N ASN A 343 23.44 2.93 -10.20
CA ASN A 343 24.79 2.79 -9.67
C ASN A 343 25.49 4.13 -9.37
N ALA A 344 24.90 5.25 -9.74
CA ALA A 344 25.32 6.58 -9.31
C ALA A 344 24.95 6.88 -7.84
N LEU A 345 24.09 6.06 -7.22
CA LEU A 345 23.73 6.18 -5.81
C LEU A 345 24.60 5.25 -4.93
N ASN A 346 24.75 5.62 -3.67
CA ASN A 346 25.39 4.77 -2.65
C ASN A 346 24.59 3.48 -2.34
N GLY A 347 23.35 3.37 -2.87
CA GLY A 347 22.45 2.24 -2.78
C GLY A 347 21.00 2.66 -2.94
N VAL A 348 20.14 1.66 -3.23
CA VAL A 348 18.67 1.80 -3.17
C VAL A 348 18.19 0.94 -2.00
N PHE A 349 17.56 1.56 -1.01
CA PHE A 349 17.23 0.91 0.26
C PHE A 349 15.78 0.51 0.37
N ALA A 350 14.87 1.19 -0.34
CA ALA A 350 13.43 0.90 -0.35
C ALA A 350 12.76 1.32 -1.67
N PHE A 351 11.50 0.93 -1.80
CA PHE A 351 10.57 1.45 -2.81
C PHE A 351 9.39 2.12 -2.09
N PRO A 352 8.95 3.31 -2.57
CA PRO A 352 9.57 4.09 -3.63
C PRO A 352 10.90 4.72 -3.22
N THR A 353 11.71 5.08 -4.20
CA THR A 353 12.81 6.02 -4.07
C THR A 353 12.68 7.02 -5.22
N THR A 354 12.76 8.31 -4.92
CA THR A 354 12.54 9.38 -5.90
C THR A 354 13.74 10.29 -6.01
N LEU A 355 14.23 10.49 -7.24
CA LEU A 355 15.33 11.38 -7.56
C LEU A 355 14.77 12.67 -8.16
N PHE A 356 15.32 13.80 -7.74
CA PHE A 356 15.07 15.14 -8.28
C PHE A 356 16.34 15.65 -8.96
N LEU A 357 16.25 15.92 -10.26
CA LEU A 357 17.34 16.38 -11.09
C LEU A 357 17.12 17.81 -11.54
N SER A 358 18.20 18.60 -11.57
CA SER A 358 18.22 19.95 -12.15
C SER A 358 18.06 19.91 -13.68
N LYS A 359 17.92 21.10 -14.31
CA LYS A 359 17.94 21.26 -15.77
C LYS A 359 19.24 20.81 -16.43
N GLN A 360 20.34 20.69 -15.65
CA GLN A 360 21.62 20.18 -16.12
C GLN A 360 21.71 18.64 -16.04
N GLY A 361 20.66 17.95 -15.55
CA GLY A 361 20.65 16.50 -15.39
C GLY A 361 21.40 16.00 -14.15
N ILE A 362 21.73 16.90 -13.22
CA ILE A 362 22.44 16.60 -11.98
C ILE A 362 21.44 16.25 -10.87
N ILE A 363 21.69 15.18 -10.13
CA ILE A 363 20.88 14.79 -8.98
C ILE A 363 21.05 15.84 -7.86
N LYS A 364 19.99 16.53 -7.52
CA LYS A 364 19.95 17.52 -6.44
C LYS A 364 19.47 16.91 -5.11
N GLN A 365 18.52 16.00 -5.19
CA GLN A 365 17.93 15.38 -4.02
C GLN A 365 17.50 13.95 -4.31
N VAL A 366 17.58 13.10 -3.30
CA VAL A 366 17.02 11.75 -3.31
C VAL A 366 16.13 11.58 -2.08
N HIS A 367 14.90 11.17 -2.29
CA HIS A 367 13.94 10.86 -1.23
C HIS A 367 13.69 9.36 -1.20
N VAL A 368 13.77 8.73 -0.03
CA VAL A 368 13.53 7.30 0.16
C VAL A 368 12.24 7.08 0.94
N GLY A 369 11.38 6.21 0.44
CA GLY A 369 10.06 5.96 1.02
C GLY A 369 9.03 6.99 0.60
N PHE A 370 7.83 6.88 1.16
CA PHE A 370 6.74 7.81 0.93
C PHE A 370 5.77 7.76 2.11
N ASP A 371 5.54 8.90 2.74
CA ASP A 371 4.48 9.08 3.71
C ASP A 371 3.17 9.29 2.95
N GLY A 372 2.39 8.23 2.80
CA GLY A 372 1.15 8.23 2.01
C GLY A 372 -0.03 8.90 2.73
N PRO A 373 -1.20 8.99 2.08
CA PRO A 373 -2.39 9.67 2.63
C PRO A 373 -2.84 9.16 4.00
N GLY A 374 -2.49 7.91 4.37
CA GLY A 374 -2.75 7.34 5.70
C GLY A 374 -2.02 8.02 6.84
N THR A 375 -1.03 8.86 6.56
CA THR A 375 -0.25 9.61 7.54
C THR A 375 -0.79 11.02 7.83
N GLY A 376 -1.90 11.40 7.19
CA GLY A 376 -2.57 12.69 7.41
C GLY A 376 -1.67 13.89 7.12
N ASN A 377 -1.35 14.68 8.15
CA ASN A 377 -0.56 15.91 7.99
C ASN A 377 0.84 15.67 7.41
N HIS A 378 1.47 14.54 7.68
CA HIS A 378 2.80 14.22 7.13
C HIS A 378 2.78 14.05 5.62
N PHE A 379 1.70 13.50 5.06
CA PHE A 379 1.50 13.46 3.62
C PHE A 379 1.39 14.88 3.02
N GLU A 380 0.64 15.77 3.68
CA GLU A 380 0.50 17.16 3.22
C GLU A 380 1.84 17.93 3.33
N GLU A 381 2.62 17.67 4.38
CA GLU A 381 3.99 18.21 4.53
C GLU A 381 4.91 17.72 3.42
N LEU A 382 4.92 16.42 3.15
CA LEU A 382 5.74 15.82 2.08
C LEU A 382 5.40 16.39 0.70
N LYS A 383 4.11 16.60 0.41
CA LYS A 383 3.70 17.25 -0.85
C LYS A 383 4.25 18.66 -0.97
N ARG A 384 4.14 19.47 0.11
CA ARG A 384 4.71 20.82 0.12
C ARG A 384 6.21 20.84 -0.11
N ASP A 385 6.94 19.92 0.53
CA ASP A 385 8.39 19.81 0.38
C ASP A 385 8.79 19.45 -1.06
N PHE A 386 8.06 18.52 -1.68
CA PHE A 386 8.30 18.14 -3.08
C PHE A 386 7.96 19.28 -4.06
N GLU A 387 6.85 19.96 -3.86
CA GLU A 387 6.45 21.09 -4.69
C GLU A 387 7.41 22.26 -4.56
N GLU A 388 7.86 22.59 -3.33
CA GLU A 388 8.84 23.64 -3.10
C GLU A 388 10.18 23.32 -3.77
N LEU A 389 10.67 22.08 -3.64
CA LEU A 389 11.87 21.63 -4.33
C LEU A 389 11.74 21.75 -5.86
N LEU A 390 10.58 21.36 -6.40
CA LEU A 390 10.34 21.49 -7.84
C LEU A 390 10.27 22.95 -8.31
N ARG A 391 9.68 23.86 -7.53
CA ARG A 391 9.68 25.31 -7.83
C ARG A 391 11.13 25.84 -7.91
N GLN A 392 11.97 25.47 -6.96
CA GLN A 392 13.39 25.84 -6.98
C GLN A 392 14.09 25.32 -8.25
N LEU A 393 13.90 24.04 -8.59
CA LEU A 393 14.51 23.44 -9.79
C LEU A 393 13.97 24.03 -11.12
N VAL A 394 12.73 24.51 -11.14
CA VAL A 394 12.16 25.21 -12.31
C VAL A 394 12.78 26.61 -12.47
N GLN A 395 13.17 27.27 -11.37
CA GLN A 395 13.81 28.59 -11.41
C GLN A 395 15.30 28.56 -11.71
N GLU A 396 16.04 27.47 -11.38
CA GLU A 396 17.43 27.25 -11.79
C GLU A 396 17.59 27.24 -13.33
#